data_cdf3bf9ab003b0e0c6ba9c957e5004c2
#
_entry.id   cdf3bf9ab003b0e0c6ba9c957e5004c2
#
_cell.length_a   1.000
_cell.length_b   1.000
_cell.length_c   1.000
_cell.angle_alpha   90.00
_cell.angle_beta   90.00
_cell.angle_gamma   90.00
#
_symmetry.space_group_name_H-M   'P 1'
#
loop_
_entity.id
_entity.type
_entity.pdbx_description
1 polymer ?
#
loop_
_entity_poly.entity_id
_entity_poly.type
_entity_poly.pdbx_seq_one_letter_code
_entity_poly.pdbx_strand_id
1 'polypeptide(L)'
;MNIGFRITSDDSAEARFRRNTNLRILEDLLPAVAQRWRSGETVEKITIGLAQALSQKRDTVRYLVQGLVMLCQLPATLAAAREALVLDEPRIAALGRRLKQVTDSDVLSLIDDDIAAIITPGLASQELILPAAFSQRIGNILDRHNIRAEKSKPATPRGSARIDENNDYCFSFAVDRVQGAKLIAVIEEIKKEHGCELGEALALIVGKQTAGTQATLNLYLDVTGKVYLRGVGWLRPEELAGVELADLSMLNPASFTGNWHAARKYRIPKKLRELVKARDGGCRAPGCTASIDCCQIDHVIPFSKGGTTSLDNLHALCPHCHDQKTNGVFEVSMAPNGIDTWTLPDGTIERTLPKGPWAEIMMAEATAISPTQKIPTRPTYAGLKARKAKAAARAAGKRTKRRQNAGENPSSQRAAA
;
A
#
# COMPACT_ATOMS: atom_id res chain seq x y z
N MET A 1 43.63 22.68 -5.34
CA MET A 1 42.15 22.53 -5.31
C MET A 1 41.84 21.20 -4.68
N ASN A 2 41.05 21.17 -3.63
CA ASN A 2 40.69 19.92 -2.99
C ASN A 2 39.77 19.09 -3.93
N ILE A 3 40.06 17.82 -4.09
CA ILE A 3 39.21 16.87 -4.78
C ILE A 3 37.89 16.79 -4.01
N GLY A 4 36.77 16.98 -4.68
CA GLY A 4 35.46 16.96 -4.03
C GLY A 4 34.30 17.22 -5.03
N PHE A 5 33.09 16.83 -4.67
CA PHE A 5 31.91 17.26 -5.42
C PHE A 5 31.70 18.78 -5.22
N ARG A 6 31.26 19.48 -6.26
CA ARG A 6 30.93 20.90 -6.17
C ARG A 6 29.99 21.19 -5.01
N ILE A 7 28.97 20.36 -4.82
CA ILE A 7 27.97 20.52 -3.79
C ILE A 7 28.47 20.30 -2.36
N THR A 8 29.60 19.58 -2.18
CA THR A 8 30.19 19.34 -0.85
C THR A 8 31.27 20.34 -0.51
N SER A 9 31.86 20.98 -1.52
CA SER A 9 32.88 22.06 -1.35
C SER A 9 32.27 23.46 -1.29
N ASP A 10 30.98 23.61 -1.53
CA ASP A 10 30.26 24.88 -1.43
C ASP A 10 29.78 25.12 0.02
N ASP A 11 29.99 26.34 0.52
CA ASP A 11 29.59 26.80 1.86
C ASP A 11 28.25 27.58 1.84
N SER A 12 27.49 27.51 0.75
CA SER A 12 26.14 28.06 0.69
C SER A 12 25.21 27.44 1.75
N ALA A 13 24.16 28.15 2.12
CA ALA A 13 23.19 27.67 3.10
C ALA A 13 22.50 26.35 2.60
N GLU A 14 22.26 26.27 1.30
CA GLU A 14 21.65 25.13 0.63
C GLU A 14 22.57 23.90 0.66
N ALA A 15 23.86 24.08 0.39
CA ALA A 15 24.84 23.01 0.45
C ALA A 15 25.00 22.48 1.88
N ARG A 16 25.07 23.39 2.88
CA ARG A 16 25.11 23.02 4.30
C ARG A 16 23.85 22.27 4.73
N PHE A 17 22.67 22.76 4.35
CA PHE A 17 21.39 22.08 4.63
C PHE A 17 21.40 20.66 4.09
N ARG A 18 21.82 20.47 2.83
CA ARG A 18 21.88 19.16 2.21
C ARG A 18 22.86 18.21 2.91
N ARG A 19 24.10 18.69 3.20
CA ARG A 19 25.07 17.87 3.95
C ARG A 19 24.54 17.45 5.30
N ASN A 20 23.92 18.37 6.04
CA ASN A 20 23.34 18.08 7.35
C ASN A 20 22.20 17.07 7.27
N THR A 21 21.33 17.18 6.25
CA THR A 21 20.25 16.21 6.02
C THR A 21 20.81 14.82 5.74
N ASN A 22 21.81 14.72 4.84
CA ASN A 22 22.44 13.44 4.52
C ASN A 22 23.19 12.85 5.71
N LEU A 23 23.86 13.68 6.50
CA LEU A 23 24.51 13.27 7.75
C LEU A 23 23.49 12.67 8.73
N ARG A 24 22.34 13.33 8.93
CA ARG A 24 21.27 12.81 9.79
C ARG A 24 20.72 11.46 9.34
N ILE A 25 20.61 11.23 8.04
CA ILE A 25 20.24 9.92 7.53
C ILE A 25 21.24 8.85 7.95
N LEU A 26 22.53 9.15 7.88
CA LEU A 26 23.62 8.21 8.20
C LEU A 26 23.85 8.03 9.70
N GLU A 27 23.61 9.05 10.51
CA GLU A 27 23.86 9.04 11.97
C GLU A 27 22.64 8.66 12.81
N ASP A 28 21.43 9.05 12.39
CA ASP A 28 20.22 8.81 13.17
C ASP A 28 19.38 7.67 12.54
N LEU A 29 19.05 7.77 11.25
CA LEU A 29 18.10 6.86 10.62
C LEU A 29 18.71 5.48 10.29
N LEU A 30 19.93 5.46 9.74
CA LEU A 30 20.61 4.21 9.40
C LEU A 30 20.84 3.31 10.63
N PRO A 31 21.37 3.80 11.77
CA PRO A 31 21.53 2.97 12.97
C PRO A 31 20.21 2.43 13.50
N ALA A 32 19.14 3.26 13.50
CA ALA A 32 17.81 2.85 13.95
C ALA A 32 17.23 1.71 13.09
N VAL A 33 17.33 1.83 11.76
CA VAL A 33 16.90 0.77 10.83
C VAL A 33 17.78 -0.48 10.98
N ALA A 34 19.11 -0.29 11.08
CA ALA A 34 20.07 -1.39 11.23
C ALA A 34 19.84 -2.18 12.52
N GLN A 35 19.54 -1.52 13.63
CA GLN A 35 19.23 -2.17 14.91
C GLN A 35 18.00 -3.06 14.78
N ARG A 36 16.91 -2.54 14.23
CA ARG A 36 15.66 -3.28 14.01
C ARG A 36 15.86 -4.48 13.08
N TRP A 37 16.59 -4.28 11.99
CA TRP A 37 16.91 -5.35 11.04
C TRP A 37 17.77 -6.45 11.69
N ARG A 38 18.80 -6.09 12.47
CA ARG A 38 19.65 -7.08 13.19
C ARG A 38 18.88 -7.82 14.30
N SER A 39 17.85 -7.22 14.87
CA SER A 39 16.96 -7.89 15.82
C SER A 39 15.98 -8.88 15.16
N GLY A 40 16.03 -9.04 13.83
CA GLY A 40 15.21 -9.99 13.09
C GLY A 40 13.88 -9.40 12.58
N GLU A 41 13.66 -8.08 12.69
CA GLU A 41 12.50 -7.48 12.09
C GLU A 41 12.60 -7.52 10.55
N THR A 42 11.48 -7.83 9.90
CA THR A 42 11.41 -7.81 8.43
C THR A 42 11.43 -6.38 7.90
N VAL A 43 11.97 -6.20 6.69
CA VAL A 43 11.93 -4.91 5.97
C VAL A 43 10.52 -4.32 5.95
N GLU A 44 9.50 -5.16 5.81
CA GLU A 44 8.11 -4.71 5.78
C GLU A 44 7.65 -4.12 7.11
N LYS A 45 7.96 -4.75 8.24
CA LYS A 45 7.65 -4.24 9.57
C LYS A 45 8.34 -2.89 9.84
N ILE A 46 9.63 -2.81 9.48
CA ILE A 46 10.41 -1.57 9.60
C ILE A 46 9.78 -0.47 8.73
N THR A 47 9.38 -0.81 7.49
CA THR A 47 8.75 0.13 6.56
C THR A 47 7.46 0.70 7.11
N ILE A 48 6.59 -0.14 7.70
CA ILE A 48 5.31 0.31 8.26
C ILE A 48 5.55 1.34 9.38
N GLY A 49 6.40 1.02 10.36
CA GLY A 49 6.69 1.93 11.48
C GLY A 49 7.37 3.22 11.02
N LEU A 50 8.32 3.14 10.09
CA LEU A 50 9.01 4.33 9.58
C LEU A 50 8.09 5.22 8.72
N ALA A 51 7.22 4.63 7.89
CA ALA A 51 6.26 5.37 7.09
C ALA A 51 5.29 6.18 7.96
N GLN A 52 4.87 5.60 9.07
CA GLN A 52 4.04 6.28 10.07
C GLN A 52 4.81 7.43 10.74
N ALA A 53 6.02 7.17 11.24
CA ALA A 53 6.83 8.17 11.92
C ALA A 53 7.16 9.38 11.02
N LEU A 54 7.39 9.13 9.72
CA LEU A 54 7.68 10.17 8.73
C LEU A 54 6.43 10.77 8.06
N SER A 55 5.23 10.27 8.36
CA SER A 55 3.96 10.64 7.68
C SER A 55 4.07 10.51 6.16
N GLN A 56 4.74 9.47 5.66
CA GLN A 56 4.98 9.22 4.24
C GLN A 56 4.28 7.95 3.75
N LYS A 57 4.11 7.83 2.42
CA LYS A 57 3.56 6.63 1.78
C LYS A 57 4.50 5.45 1.97
N ARG A 58 3.96 4.28 2.33
CA ARG A 58 4.74 3.05 2.52
C ARG A 58 5.59 2.67 1.30
N ASP A 59 5.07 2.85 0.10
CA ASP A 59 5.83 2.53 -1.12
C ASP A 59 7.06 3.42 -1.32
N THR A 60 7.00 4.69 -0.89
CA THR A 60 8.14 5.60 -0.89
C THR A 60 9.18 5.14 0.12
N VAL A 61 8.75 4.86 1.35
CA VAL A 61 9.62 4.49 2.47
C VAL A 61 10.21 3.09 2.31
N ARG A 62 9.51 2.16 1.67
CA ARG A 62 9.99 0.78 1.46
C ARG A 62 11.36 0.73 0.80
N TYR A 63 11.55 1.47 -0.28
CA TYR A 63 12.83 1.47 -0.98
C TYR A 63 13.93 2.19 -0.20
N LEU A 64 13.58 3.19 0.62
CA LEU A 64 14.51 3.82 1.54
C LEU A 64 15.00 2.80 2.59
N VAL A 65 14.09 2.08 3.25
CA VAL A 65 14.43 1.03 4.22
C VAL A 65 15.29 -0.07 3.58
N GLN A 66 14.91 -0.56 2.40
CA GLN A 66 15.71 -1.52 1.65
C GLN A 66 17.11 -1.00 1.35
N GLY A 67 17.24 0.28 0.95
CA GLY A 67 18.52 0.92 0.67
C GLY A 67 19.39 1.06 1.91
N LEU A 68 18.81 1.42 3.05
CA LEU A 68 19.52 1.49 4.33
C LEU A 68 20.01 0.10 4.78
N VAL A 69 19.20 -0.94 4.62
CA VAL A 69 19.60 -2.33 4.91
C VAL A 69 20.72 -2.78 3.97
N MET A 70 20.64 -2.45 2.68
CA MET A 70 21.74 -2.75 1.73
C MET A 70 23.01 -1.99 2.10
N LEU A 71 22.90 -0.73 2.47
CA LEU A 71 24.07 0.09 2.87
C LEU A 71 24.79 -0.49 4.08
N CYS A 72 24.10 -1.18 4.98
CA CYS A 72 24.74 -1.91 6.09
C CYS A 72 25.59 -3.09 5.62
N GLN A 73 25.37 -3.59 4.40
CA GLN A 73 26.07 -4.73 3.81
C GLN A 73 27.12 -4.31 2.77
N LEU A 74 27.32 -3.01 2.59
CA LEU A 74 28.23 -2.40 1.63
C LEU A 74 29.22 -1.48 2.37
N PRO A 75 30.24 -2.04 3.04
CA PRO A 75 31.15 -1.26 3.90
C PRO A 75 31.95 -0.18 3.16
N ALA A 76 32.42 -0.44 1.95
CA ALA A 76 33.16 0.56 1.15
C ALA A 76 32.22 1.71 0.71
N THR A 77 31.02 1.38 0.24
CA THR A 77 30.01 2.39 -0.10
C THR A 77 29.58 3.20 1.13
N LEU A 78 29.43 2.57 2.29
CA LEU A 78 29.10 3.26 3.53
C LEU A 78 30.22 4.20 3.98
N ALA A 79 31.47 3.79 3.88
CA ALA A 79 32.64 4.64 4.19
C ALA A 79 32.69 5.87 3.26
N ALA A 80 32.58 5.67 1.95
CA ALA A 80 32.50 6.74 0.97
C ALA A 80 31.30 7.69 1.19
N ALA A 81 30.13 7.13 1.60
CA ALA A 81 28.96 7.93 1.90
C ALA A 81 29.15 8.85 3.11
N ARG A 82 29.82 8.37 4.15
CA ARG A 82 30.16 9.17 5.35
C ARG A 82 31.17 10.29 5.06
N GLU A 83 32.14 10.02 4.20
CA GLU A 83 33.14 11.01 3.79
C GLU A 83 32.52 12.07 2.88
N ALA A 84 31.84 11.66 1.84
CA ALA A 84 31.33 12.58 0.82
C ALA A 84 30.00 13.26 1.18
N LEU A 85 29.19 12.69 2.08
CA LEU A 85 27.85 13.17 2.48
C LEU A 85 26.90 13.45 1.31
N VAL A 86 26.94 12.58 0.27
CA VAL A 86 26.19 12.77 -0.98
C VAL A 86 25.03 11.81 -1.16
N LEU A 87 24.89 10.79 -0.30
CA LEU A 87 23.76 9.88 -0.34
C LEU A 87 22.53 10.50 0.35
N ASP A 88 21.61 10.98 -0.47
CA ASP A 88 20.29 11.44 -0.07
C ASP A 88 19.25 10.31 -0.16
N GLU A 89 18.03 10.56 0.36
CA GLU A 89 16.94 9.59 0.32
C GLU A 89 16.70 8.99 -1.08
N PRO A 90 16.64 9.78 -2.19
CA PRO A 90 16.42 9.23 -3.52
C PRO A 90 17.54 8.28 -3.98
N ARG A 91 18.81 8.53 -3.62
CA ARG A 91 19.95 7.66 -3.97
C ARG A 91 19.94 6.40 -3.12
N ILE A 92 19.67 6.52 -1.82
CA ILE A 92 19.52 5.36 -0.93
C ILE A 92 18.35 4.48 -1.40
N ALA A 93 17.22 5.09 -1.76
CA ALA A 93 16.09 4.34 -2.33
C ALA A 93 16.45 3.68 -3.69
N ALA A 94 17.34 4.28 -4.47
CA ALA A 94 17.85 3.66 -5.71
C ALA A 94 18.71 2.41 -5.41
N LEU A 95 19.57 2.44 -4.38
CA LEU A 95 20.25 1.23 -3.89
C LEU A 95 19.24 0.13 -3.56
N GLY A 96 18.23 0.46 -2.74
CA GLY A 96 17.19 -0.50 -2.34
C GLY A 96 16.45 -1.10 -3.53
N ARG A 97 16.08 -0.29 -4.52
CA ARG A 97 15.40 -0.78 -5.74
C ARG A 97 16.25 -1.71 -6.56
N ARG A 98 17.53 -1.40 -6.73
CA ARG A 98 18.45 -2.14 -7.59
C ARG A 98 18.98 -3.41 -6.94
N LEU A 99 19.27 -3.36 -5.65
CA LEU A 99 19.95 -4.45 -4.95
C LEU A 99 19.00 -5.36 -4.15
N LYS A 100 17.71 -5.07 -4.07
CA LYS A 100 16.73 -5.84 -3.26
C LYS A 100 16.70 -7.36 -3.52
N GLN A 101 17.16 -7.80 -4.67
CA GLN A 101 17.20 -9.21 -5.06
C GLN A 101 18.60 -9.82 -4.94
N VAL A 102 19.61 -9.01 -4.60
CA VAL A 102 20.97 -9.48 -4.38
C VAL A 102 21.10 -9.82 -2.91
N THR A 103 20.99 -11.09 -2.59
CA THR A 103 21.04 -11.62 -1.19
C THR A 103 22.37 -12.27 -0.86
N ASP A 104 23.17 -12.58 -1.86
CA ASP A 104 24.47 -13.22 -1.71
C ASP A 104 25.52 -12.17 -1.26
N SER A 105 26.16 -12.42 -0.11
CA SER A 105 27.17 -11.56 0.49
C SER A 105 28.44 -11.44 -0.38
N ASP A 106 28.80 -12.50 -1.07
CA ASP A 106 30.01 -12.50 -1.92
C ASP A 106 29.77 -11.65 -3.16
N VAL A 107 28.56 -11.70 -3.69
CA VAL A 107 28.12 -10.83 -4.79
C VAL A 107 28.07 -9.35 -4.34
N LEU A 108 27.56 -9.07 -3.15
CA LEU A 108 27.55 -7.70 -2.61
C LEU A 108 28.98 -7.17 -2.41
N SER A 109 29.89 -8.00 -1.88
CA SER A 109 31.29 -7.62 -1.73
C SER A 109 31.98 -7.33 -3.08
N LEU A 110 31.63 -8.10 -4.12
CA LEU A 110 32.20 -7.92 -5.46
C LEU A 110 31.85 -6.56 -6.08
N ILE A 111 30.67 -5.99 -5.78
CA ILE A 111 30.18 -4.75 -6.38
C ILE A 111 30.32 -3.54 -5.47
N ASP A 112 30.71 -3.70 -4.21
CA ASP A 112 30.76 -2.63 -3.21
C ASP A 112 31.72 -1.52 -3.60
N ASP A 113 32.94 -1.87 -4.01
CA ASP A 113 33.95 -0.89 -4.46
C ASP A 113 33.50 -0.13 -5.73
N ASP A 114 32.87 -0.83 -6.67
CA ASP A 114 32.32 -0.20 -7.88
C ASP A 114 31.21 0.81 -7.55
N ILE A 115 30.36 0.49 -6.57
CA ILE A 115 29.30 1.41 -6.11
C ILE A 115 29.90 2.58 -5.34
N ALA A 116 30.86 2.33 -4.46
CA ALA A 116 31.61 3.35 -3.71
C ALA A 116 32.27 4.36 -4.67
N ALA A 117 32.87 3.88 -5.77
CA ALA A 117 33.49 4.72 -6.79
C ALA A 117 32.51 5.73 -7.44
N ILE A 118 31.21 5.41 -7.52
CA ILE A 118 30.22 6.36 -8.08
C ILE A 118 30.05 7.60 -7.20
N ILE A 119 30.19 7.45 -5.90
CA ILE A 119 29.99 8.51 -4.90
C ILE A 119 31.30 9.06 -4.34
N THR A 120 32.44 8.60 -4.83
CA THR A 120 33.78 9.12 -4.52
C THR A 120 34.19 10.09 -5.62
N PRO A 121 34.48 11.37 -5.31
CA PRO A 121 34.90 12.31 -6.34
C PRO A 121 36.34 12.01 -6.81
N GLY A 122 36.54 12.03 -8.12
CA GLY A 122 37.89 11.92 -8.74
C GLY A 122 38.50 13.24 -9.14
N LEU A 123 37.73 14.33 -9.15
CA LEU A 123 38.11 15.64 -9.61
C LEU A 123 37.67 16.74 -8.61
N ALA A 124 38.34 17.87 -8.63
CA ALA A 124 37.90 19.04 -7.91
C ALA A 124 36.62 19.61 -8.53
N SER A 125 35.67 20.01 -7.70
CA SER A 125 34.35 20.54 -8.12
C SER A 125 33.58 19.62 -9.07
N GLN A 126 33.72 18.31 -8.91
CA GLN A 126 33.01 17.32 -9.73
C GLN A 126 31.51 17.49 -9.58
N GLU A 127 30.78 17.29 -10.67
CA GLU A 127 29.32 17.23 -10.63
C GLU A 127 28.83 15.92 -9.98
N LEU A 128 27.92 16.03 -9.02
CA LEU A 128 27.26 14.86 -8.47
C LEU A 128 26.13 14.42 -9.40
N ILE A 129 26.20 13.20 -9.88
CA ILE A 129 25.18 12.64 -10.78
C ILE A 129 23.79 12.63 -10.14
N LEU A 130 22.76 12.84 -10.96
CA LEU A 130 21.37 12.80 -10.52
C LEU A 130 20.95 11.38 -10.03
N PRO A 131 19.95 11.26 -9.15
CA PRO A 131 19.51 9.96 -8.62
C PRO A 131 19.12 8.94 -9.70
N ALA A 132 18.52 9.38 -10.82
CA ALA A 132 18.20 8.52 -11.95
C ALA A 132 19.46 7.94 -12.62
N ALA A 133 20.47 8.78 -12.87
CA ALA A 133 21.76 8.35 -13.43
C ALA A 133 22.52 7.45 -12.44
N PHE A 134 22.47 7.74 -11.13
CA PHE A 134 23.01 6.87 -10.09
C PHE A 134 22.37 5.48 -10.13
N SER A 135 21.04 5.39 -10.18
CA SER A 135 20.31 4.14 -10.34
C SER A 135 20.72 3.38 -11.62
N GLN A 136 20.91 4.09 -12.73
CA GLN A 136 21.34 3.48 -14.00
C GLN A 136 22.78 2.93 -13.90
N ARG A 137 23.72 3.66 -13.27
CA ARG A 137 25.08 3.18 -13.07
C ARG A 137 25.13 1.91 -12.22
N ILE A 138 24.36 1.82 -11.14
CA ILE A 138 24.23 0.56 -10.37
C ILE A 138 23.74 -0.58 -11.29
N GLY A 139 22.73 -0.33 -12.12
CA GLY A 139 22.28 -1.33 -13.10
C GLY A 139 23.40 -1.78 -14.03
N ASN A 140 24.21 -0.87 -14.54
CA ASN A 140 25.35 -1.19 -15.41
C ASN A 140 26.46 -1.99 -14.66
N ILE A 141 26.67 -1.73 -13.36
CA ILE A 141 27.58 -2.55 -12.54
C ILE A 141 27.05 -3.98 -12.45
N LEU A 142 25.77 -4.16 -12.11
CA LEU A 142 25.13 -5.48 -12.05
C LEU A 142 25.25 -6.23 -13.40
N ASP A 143 24.99 -5.54 -14.51
CA ASP A 143 25.13 -6.11 -15.86
C ASP A 143 26.59 -6.51 -16.17
N ARG A 144 27.58 -5.68 -15.79
CA ARG A 144 29.02 -5.95 -15.97
C ARG A 144 29.47 -7.21 -15.25
N HIS A 145 28.99 -7.41 -14.02
CA HIS A 145 29.31 -8.58 -13.21
C HIS A 145 28.39 -9.78 -13.51
N ASN A 146 27.54 -9.71 -14.55
CA ASN A 146 26.54 -10.74 -14.90
C ASN A 146 25.59 -11.08 -13.72
N ILE A 147 25.44 -10.19 -12.78
CA ILE A 147 24.49 -10.33 -11.69
C ILE A 147 23.11 -10.05 -12.28
N ARG A 148 22.52 -11.07 -12.85
CA ARG A 148 21.12 -11.00 -13.27
C ARG A 148 20.29 -11.22 -12.01
N ALA A 149 19.52 -10.22 -11.62
CA ALA A 149 18.33 -10.50 -10.83
C ALA A 149 17.65 -11.69 -11.52
N GLU A 150 17.39 -12.78 -10.77
CA GLU A 150 16.62 -13.91 -11.31
C GLU A 150 15.53 -13.33 -12.17
N LYS A 151 15.54 -13.66 -13.48
CA LYS A 151 14.58 -13.07 -14.40
C LYS A 151 13.21 -13.40 -13.85
N SER A 152 12.65 -12.45 -13.08
CA SER A 152 11.20 -12.42 -12.94
C SER A 152 10.67 -12.70 -14.34
N LYS A 153 9.72 -13.63 -14.44
CA LYS A 153 8.98 -14.02 -15.65
C LYS A 153 9.00 -12.94 -16.71
N PRO A 154 9.12 -13.27 -18.01
CA PRO A 154 9.21 -12.28 -19.08
C PRO A 154 8.26 -11.13 -18.77
N ALA A 155 8.75 -9.90 -18.86
CA ALA A 155 8.06 -8.72 -18.33
C ALA A 155 6.64 -8.71 -18.90
N THR A 156 5.70 -9.19 -18.11
CA THR A 156 4.28 -9.05 -18.47
C THR A 156 4.02 -7.56 -18.59
N PRO A 157 3.40 -7.09 -19.65
CA PRO A 157 3.03 -5.70 -19.80
C PRO A 157 2.33 -5.22 -18.52
N ARG A 158 2.81 -4.13 -17.93
CA ARG A 158 2.28 -3.56 -16.69
C ARG A 158 1.75 -2.17 -17.01
N GLY A 159 0.58 -1.85 -16.46
CA GLY A 159 0.00 -0.53 -16.61
C GLY A 159 -0.58 -0.02 -15.31
N SER A 160 -0.64 1.28 -15.18
CA SER A 160 -1.35 1.99 -14.13
C SER A 160 -2.04 3.22 -14.71
N ALA A 161 -3.18 3.56 -14.14
CA ALA A 161 -3.85 4.82 -14.38
C ALA A 161 -3.94 5.58 -13.06
N ARG A 162 -3.75 6.89 -13.11
CA ARG A 162 -3.89 7.79 -11.95
C ARG A 162 -4.48 9.11 -12.41
N ILE A 163 -5.10 9.83 -11.50
CA ILE A 163 -5.50 11.22 -11.74
C ILE A 163 -4.39 12.09 -11.16
N ASP A 164 -3.97 13.11 -11.89
CA ASP A 164 -2.97 14.08 -11.46
C ASP A 164 -3.57 15.26 -10.70
N GLU A 165 -2.76 16.26 -10.38
CA GLU A 165 -3.18 17.45 -9.65
C GLU A 165 -4.09 18.39 -10.47
N ASN A 166 -4.07 18.26 -11.82
CA ASN A 166 -4.94 19.01 -12.73
C ASN A 166 -6.28 18.29 -13.00
N ASN A 167 -6.49 17.14 -12.34
CA ASN A 167 -7.64 16.28 -12.53
C ASN A 167 -7.65 15.51 -13.87
N ASP A 168 -6.49 15.37 -14.52
CA ASP A 168 -6.33 14.62 -15.76
C ASP A 168 -5.95 13.16 -15.51
N TYR A 169 -6.46 12.26 -16.36
CA TYR A 169 -6.05 10.86 -16.33
C TYR A 169 -4.66 10.67 -16.93
N CYS A 170 -3.71 10.28 -16.10
CA CYS A 170 -2.37 9.89 -16.52
C CYS A 170 -2.28 8.37 -16.63
N PHE A 171 -1.98 7.87 -17.81
CA PHE A 171 -1.71 6.45 -18.06
C PHE A 171 -0.20 6.20 -18.13
N SER A 172 0.24 5.16 -17.44
CA SER A 172 1.61 4.69 -17.51
C SER A 172 1.61 3.19 -17.79
N PHE A 173 2.38 2.76 -18.76
CA PHE A 173 2.54 1.34 -19.07
C PHE A 173 4.01 1.01 -19.36
N ALA A 174 4.40 -0.21 -19.05
CA ALA A 174 5.72 -0.73 -19.29
C ALA A 174 5.61 -2.01 -20.11
N VAL A 175 6.33 -2.05 -21.21
CA VAL A 175 6.45 -3.19 -22.12
C VAL A 175 7.93 -3.54 -22.30
N ASP A 176 8.23 -4.68 -22.90
CA ASP A 176 9.61 -5.01 -23.25
C ASP A 176 10.20 -4.01 -24.28
N ARG A 177 11.52 -4.02 -24.42
CA ARG A 177 12.23 -3.05 -25.27
C ARG A 177 11.82 -3.12 -26.73
N VAL A 178 11.51 -4.32 -27.26
CA VAL A 178 11.15 -4.51 -28.66
C VAL A 178 9.73 -4.00 -28.91
N GLN A 179 8.79 -4.34 -28.03
CA GLN A 179 7.43 -3.83 -28.10
C GLN A 179 7.39 -2.31 -27.92
N GLY A 180 8.19 -1.77 -27.01
CA GLY A 180 8.32 -0.33 -26.81
C GLY A 180 8.85 0.40 -28.05
N ALA A 181 9.88 -0.14 -28.69
CA ALA A 181 10.42 0.43 -29.93
C ALA A 181 9.39 0.43 -31.07
N LYS A 182 8.63 -0.66 -31.23
CA LYS A 182 7.54 -0.73 -32.21
C LYS A 182 6.44 0.29 -31.94
N LEU A 183 6.05 0.42 -30.67
CA LEU A 183 5.02 1.39 -30.28
C LEU A 183 5.46 2.83 -30.57
N ILE A 184 6.69 3.18 -30.21
CA ILE A 184 7.24 4.52 -30.49
C ILE A 184 7.26 4.78 -32.01
N ALA A 185 7.67 3.81 -32.84
CA ALA A 185 7.66 3.96 -34.27
C ALA A 185 6.25 4.26 -34.83
N VAL A 186 5.23 3.53 -34.36
CA VAL A 186 3.84 3.77 -34.74
C VAL A 186 3.35 5.15 -34.31
N ILE A 187 3.68 5.56 -33.07
CA ILE A 187 3.32 6.87 -32.55
C ILE A 187 3.95 7.99 -33.41
N GLU A 188 5.21 7.87 -33.73
CA GLU A 188 5.91 8.88 -34.54
C GLU A 188 5.33 8.98 -35.98
N GLU A 189 4.88 7.88 -36.57
CA GLU A 189 4.16 7.91 -37.85
C GLU A 189 2.83 8.67 -37.73
N ILE A 190 2.03 8.39 -36.69
CA ILE A 190 0.75 9.07 -36.44
C ILE A 190 0.96 10.57 -36.18
N LYS A 191 1.96 10.93 -35.38
CA LYS A 191 2.33 12.32 -35.14
C LYS A 191 2.65 13.05 -36.44
N LYS A 192 3.41 12.40 -37.31
CA LYS A 192 3.76 12.96 -38.63
C LYS A 192 2.56 13.07 -39.57
N GLU A 193 1.68 12.06 -39.56
CA GLU A 193 0.48 12.03 -40.45
C GLU A 193 -0.54 13.10 -40.01
N HIS A 194 -0.75 13.26 -38.69
CA HIS A 194 -1.78 14.14 -38.17
C HIS A 194 -1.26 15.50 -37.65
N GLY A 195 0.06 15.71 -37.63
CA GLY A 195 0.65 16.95 -37.10
C GLY A 195 0.37 17.17 -35.61
N CYS A 196 0.25 16.11 -34.83
CA CYS A 196 -0.19 16.13 -33.44
C CYS A 196 0.92 15.77 -32.45
N GLU A 197 0.71 16.03 -31.18
CA GLU A 197 1.62 15.67 -30.10
C GLU A 197 1.38 14.22 -29.60
N LEU A 198 2.29 13.73 -28.73
CA LEU A 198 2.28 12.36 -28.23
C LEU A 198 0.94 11.95 -27.60
N GLY A 199 0.35 12.82 -26.77
CA GLY A 199 -0.93 12.57 -26.09
C GLY A 199 -2.08 12.40 -27.09
N GLU A 200 -2.15 13.25 -28.10
CA GLU A 200 -3.16 13.20 -29.15
C GLU A 200 -3.01 11.97 -30.04
N ALA A 201 -1.76 11.61 -30.41
CA ALA A 201 -1.48 10.39 -31.16
C ALA A 201 -1.93 9.12 -30.40
N LEU A 202 -1.67 9.06 -29.10
CA LEU A 202 -2.14 7.97 -28.26
C LEU A 202 -3.67 7.94 -28.14
N ALA A 203 -4.33 9.10 -28.02
CA ALA A 203 -5.78 9.19 -27.99
C ALA A 203 -6.42 8.70 -29.30
N LEU A 204 -5.81 9.01 -30.45
CA LEU A 204 -6.23 8.50 -31.76
C LEU A 204 -6.11 6.97 -31.86
N ILE A 205 -5.01 6.38 -31.35
CA ILE A 205 -4.83 4.93 -31.31
C ILE A 205 -5.92 4.27 -30.46
N VAL A 206 -6.15 4.80 -29.26
CA VAL A 206 -7.17 4.27 -28.34
C VAL A 206 -8.57 4.45 -28.92
N GLY A 207 -8.88 5.61 -29.50
CA GLY A 207 -10.17 5.88 -30.11
C GLY A 207 -10.52 4.93 -31.25
N LYS A 208 -9.56 4.58 -32.11
CA LYS A 208 -9.75 3.58 -33.18
C LYS A 208 -10.03 2.18 -32.63
N GLN A 209 -9.39 1.79 -31.54
CA GLN A 209 -9.54 0.47 -30.92
C GLN A 209 -10.80 0.35 -30.05
N THR A 210 -11.31 1.45 -29.53
CA THR A 210 -12.49 1.47 -28.64
C THR A 210 -13.79 1.78 -29.36
N ALA A 211 -13.76 2.04 -30.67
CA ALA A 211 -14.96 2.24 -31.47
C ALA A 211 -15.87 1.01 -31.38
N GLY A 212 -17.08 1.19 -30.83
CA GLY A 212 -18.05 0.13 -30.58
C GLY A 212 -17.92 -0.61 -29.24
N THR A 213 -16.97 -0.25 -28.39
CA THR A 213 -16.86 -0.81 -27.03
C THR A 213 -17.73 -0.03 -26.06
N GLN A 214 -18.67 -0.72 -25.40
CA GLN A 214 -19.47 -0.09 -24.33
C GLN A 214 -18.70 -0.15 -22.99
N ALA A 215 -18.55 1.00 -22.34
CA ALA A 215 -17.99 1.10 -21.00
C ALA A 215 -19.08 1.50 -20.00
N THR A 216 -19.10 0.84 -18.84
CA THR A 216 -20.02 1.19 -17.75
C THR A 216 -19.27 2.09 -16.75
N LEU A 217 -19.73 3.31 -16.60
CA LEU A 217 -19.26 4.24 -15.58
C LEU A 217 -20.15 4.14 -14.33
N ASN A 218 -19.54 4.04 -13.14
CA ASN A 218 -20.27 4.04 -11.89
C ASN A 218 -20.32 5.47 -11.33
N LEU A 219 -21.47 6.09 -11.44
CA LEU A 219 -21.76 7.41 -10.89
C LEU A 219 -22.53 7.29 -9.58
N TYR A 220 -22.23 8.12 -8.61
CA TYR A 220 -22.95 8.22 -7.35
C TYR A 220 -23.53 9.64 -7.22
N LEU A 221 -24.82 9.73 -6.95
CA LEU A 221 -25.46 11.01 -6.64
C LEU A 221 -25.52 11.17 -5.12
N ASP A 222 -25.21 12.37 -4.64
CA ASP A 222 -25.49 12.74 -3.27
C ASP A 222 -26.95 13.28 -3.14
N VAL A 223 -27.34 13.58 -1.92
CA VAL A 223 -28.68 14.11 -1.61
C VAL A 223 -28.91 15.53 -2.17
N THR A 224 -27.85 16.23 -2.59
CA THR A 224 -27.89 17.56 -3.20
C THR A 224 -27.90 17.51 -4.73
N GLY A 225 -27.81 16.32 -5.32
CA GLY A 225 -27.75 16.10 -6.76
C GLY A 225 -26.36 16.28 -7.36
N LYS A 226 -25.31 16.41 -6.54
CA LYS A 226 -23.92 16.37 -7.02
C LYS A 226 -23.55 14.96 -7.45
N VAL A 227 -22.78 14.86 -8.52
CA VAL A 227 -22.39 13.60 -9.11
C VAL A 227 -20.92 13.30 -8.78
N TYR A 228 -20.68 12.11 -8.27
CA TYR A 228 -19.35 11.59 -8.03
C TYR A 228 -19.08 10.42 -8.99
N LEU A 229 -18.01 10.51 -9.76
CA LEU A 229 -17.53 9.42 -10.60
C LEU A 229 -16.45 8.63 -9.85
N ARG A 230 -16.70 7.34 -9.73
CA ARG A 230 -15.75 6.43 -9.04
C ARG A 230 -14.37 6.47 -9.68
N GLY A 231 -13.34 6.68 -8.87
CA GLY A 231 -11.95 6.77 -9.32
C GLY A 231 -11.52 8.18 -9.78
N VAL A 232 -12.48 9.09 -9.98
CA VAL A 232 -12.22 10.48 -10.41
C VAL A 232 -12.47 11.48 -9.29
N GLY A 233 -13.67 11.47 -8.72
CA GLY A 233 -14.09 12.44 -7.71
C GLY A 233 -15.43 13.11 -8.06
N TRP A 234 -15.70 14.24 -7.41
CA TRP A 234 -16.89 15.04 -7.67
C TRP A 234 -16.79 15.74 -9.04
N LEU A 235 -17.81 15.52 -9.89
CA LEU A 235 -17.87 16.10 -11.21
C LEU A 235 -18.59 17.45 -11.17
N ARG A 236 -18.12 18.39 -12.00
CA ARG A 236 -18.82 19.63 -12.29
C ARG A 236 -19.91 19.39 -13.33
N PRO A 237 -20.98 20.19 -13.35
CA PRO A 237 -22.07 20.03 -14.33
C PRO A 237 -21.56 20.01 -15.78
N GLU A 238 -20.52 20.78 -16.09
CA GLU A 238 -19.93 20.89 -17.43
C GLU A 238 -19.25 19.59 -17.88
N GLU A 239 -18.70 18.83 -16.93
CA GLU A 239 -18.03 17.54 -17.19
C GLU A 239 -19.04 16.41 -17.49
N LEU A 240 -20.31 16.64 -17.17
CA LEU A 240 -21.41 15.72 -17.49
C LEU A 240 -22.07 16.04 -18.85
N ALA A 241 -21.72 17.18 -19.45
CA ALA A 241 -22.28 17.56 -20.75
C ALA A 241 -21.86 16.55 -21.83
N GLY A 242 -22.83 15.91 -22.48
CA GLY A 242 -22.61 14.90 -23.51
C GLY A 242 -22.47 13.46 -23.00
N VAL A 243 -22.64 13.22 -21.70
CA VAL A 243 -22.71 11.86 -21.16
C VAL A 243 -24.17 11.37 -21.24
N GLU A 244 -24.43 10.41 -22.12
CA GLU A 244 -25.73 9.73 -22.14
C GLU A 244 -25.79 8.72 -20.99
N LEU A 245 -26.69 8.97 -20.04
CA LEU A 245 -26.90 8.09 -18.87
C LEU A 245 -27.93 7.03 -19.24
N ALA A 246 -27.45 5.89 -19.76
CA ALA A 246 -28.34 4.83 -20.26
C ALA A 246 -29.04 4.00 -19.16
N ASP A 247 -28.39 3.79 -18.00
CA ASP A 247 -28.92 2.98 -16.90
C ASP A 247 -28.51 3.56 -15.53
N LEU A 248 -29.40 4.30 -14.91
CA LEU A 248 -29.22 4.78 -13.53
C LEU A 248 -29.75 3.71 -12.55
N SER A 249 -28.90 2.84 -12.06
CA SER A 249 -29.22 2.07 -10.86
C SER A 249 -28.98 2.95 -9.62
N MET A 250 -30.02 3.60 -9.14
CA MET A 250 -29.96 4.44 -7.95
C MET A 250 -29.79 3.57 -6.69
N LEU A 251 -28.63 3.71 -6.04
CA LEU A 251 -28.44 3.21 -4.68
C LEU A 251 -28.72 4.41 -3.73
N ASN A 252 -29.85 4.35 -3.02
CA ASN A 252 -30.19 5.40 -2.05
C ASN A 252 -29.49 5.13 -0.72
N PRO A 253 -28.59 6.00 -0.23
CA PRO A 253 -27.94 5.85 1.07
C PRO A 253 -28.91 5.70 2.23
N ALA A 254 -30.03 6.45 2.22
CA ALA A 254 -31.05 6.39 3.26
C ALA A 254 -31.76 5.02 3.37
N SER A 255 -31.76 4.20 2.31
CA SER A 255 -32.27 2.84 2.37
C SER A 255 -31.33 1.86 3.10
N PHE A 256 -30.15 2.34 3.54
CA PHE A 256 -29.10 1.52 4.15
C PHE A 256 -28.99 1.67 5.68
N THR A 257 -29.72 2.62 6.29
CA THR A 257 -29.84 2.73 7.74
C THR A 257 -30.70 1.62 8.37
N GLY A 258 -31.41 0.81 7.56
CA GLY A 258 -32.23 -0.32 7.98
C GLY A 258 -31.57 -1.66 7.68
N ASN A 259 -31.29 -2.42 8.74
CA ASN A 259 -31.12 -3.88 8.78
C ASN A 259 -30.69 -4.58 7.47
N TRP A 260 -29.47 -4.31 7.00
CA TRP A 260 -28.83 -5.25 6.10
C TRP A 260 -28.58 -6.52 6.89
N HIS A 261 -29.55 -7.44 6.82
CA HIS A 261 -29.42 -8.74 7.43
C HIS A 261 -28.08 -9.33 7.02
N ALA A 262 -27.23 -9.55 8.01
CA ALA A 262 -25.96 -10.20 7.83
C ALA A 262 -26.18 -11.46 7.00
N ALA A 263 -25.71 -11.44 5.74
CA ALA A 263 -25.84 -12.62 4.89
C ALA A 263 -25.05 -13.74 5.56
N ARG A 264 -25.71 -14.84 5.85
CA ARG A 264 -25.06 -16.04 6.40
C ARG A 264 -24.21 -16.77 5.37
N LYS A 265 -23.89 -16.11 4.23
CA LYS A 265 -23.10 -16.65 3.12
C LYS A 265 -21.78 -15.87 3.03
N TYR A 266 -20.71 -16.59 2.78
CA TYR A 266 -19.36 -16.00 2.56
C TYR A 266 -19.34 -15.04 1.36
N ARG A 267 -20.07 -15.36 0.28
CA ARG A 267 -20.06 -14.55 -0.94
C ARG A 267 -20.73 -13.19 -0.69
N ILE A 268 -19.98 -12.13 -0.91
CA ILE A 268 -20.44 -10.74 -0.75
C ILE A 268 -21.34 -10.37 -1.94
N PRO A 269 -22.62 -10.00 -1.72
CA PRO A 269 -23.54 -9.57 -2.78
C PRO A 269 -23.01 -8.34 -3.53
N LYS A 270 -23.32 -8.23 -4.84
CA LYS A 270 -22.86 -7.11 -5.69
C LYS A 270 -23.23 -5.75 -5.08
N LYS A 271 -24.49 -5.57 -4.65
CA LYS A 271 -24.96 -4.33 -4.00
C LYS A 271 -24.13 -3.96 -2.77
N LEU A 272 -23.89 -4.92 -1.87
CA LEU A 272 -23.11 -4.67 -0.66
C LEU A 272 -21.65 -4.32 -0.98
N ARG A 273 -21.08 -4.94 -2.02
CA ARG A 273 -19.73 -4.61 -2.51
C ARG A 273 -19.64 -3.16 -2.99
N GLU A 274 -20.61 -2.70 -3.79
CA GLU A 274 -20.62 -1.32 -4.28
C GLU A 274 -20.84 -0.32 -3.14
N LEU A 275 -21.63 -0.68 -2.11
CA LEU A 275 -21.78 0.14 -0.90
C LEU A 275 -20.48 0.33 -0.15
N VAL A 276 -19.73 -0.76 0.08
CA VAL A 276 -18.42 -0.68 0.74
C VAL A 276 -17.46 0.17 -0.09
N LYS A 277 -17.47 0.03 -1.42
CA LYS A 277 -16.65 0.84 -2.32
C LYS A 277 -17.00 2.33 -2.25
N ALA A 278 -18.30 2.64 -2.25
CA ALA A 278 -18.80 4.03 -2.14
C ALA A 278 -18.46 4.67 -0.78
N ARG A 279 -18.44 3.87 0.29
CA ARG A 279 -18.02 4.33 1.62
C ARG A 279 -16.51 4.53 1.69
N ASP A 280 -15.72 3.54 1.25
CA ASP A 280 -14.29 3.49 1.53
C ASP A 280 -13.44 4.32 0.56
N GLY A 281 -13.83 4.42 -0.72
CA GLY A 281 -13.14 5.24 -1.73
C GLY A 281 -11.72 4.81 -2.08
N GLY A 282 -11.14 3.84 -1.37
CA GLY A 282 -9.79 3.32 -1.56
C GLY A 282 -9.41 2.30 -0.50
N CYS A 283 -8.16 1.87 -0.52
CA CYS A 283 -7.64 0.96 0.51
C CYS A 283 -7.68 1.59 1.90
N ARG A 284 -8.21 0.83 2.87
CA ARG A 284 -8.42 1.30 4.25
C ARG A 284 -7.22 1.11 5.16
N ALA A 285 -6.19 0.40 4.70
CA ALA A 285 -4.99 0.20 5.52
C ALA A 285 -4.21 1.52 5.73
N PRO A 286 -3.64 1.74 6.93
CA PRO A 286 -2.87 2.93 7.25
C PRO A 286 -1.77 3.21 6.23
N GLY A 287 -1.61 4.47 5.80
CA GLY A 287 -0.60 4.91 4.84
C GLY A 287 -0.73 4.35 3.42
N CYS A 288 -1.81 3.60 3.11
CA CYS A 288 -2.04 3.08 1.77
C CYS A 288 -2.94 4.02 0.95
N THR A 289 -2.55 4.25 -0.32
CA THR A 289 -3.26 5.14 -1.25
C THR A 289 -3.79 4.41 -2.49
N ALA A 290 -3.89 3.08 -2.44
CA ALA A 290 -4.39 2.29 -3.57
C ALA A 290 -5.85 2.65 -3.88
N SER A 291 -6.13 2.85 -5.17
CA SER A 291 -7.49 3.13 -5.66
C SER A 291 -8.47 2.02 -5.29
N ILE A 292 -9.72 2.38 -5.14
CA ILE A 292 -10.83 1.45 -4.86
C ILE A 292 -10.99 0.37 -5.92
N ASP A 293 -10.62 0.68 -7.16
CA ASP A 293 -10.70 -0.27 -8.28
C ASP A 293 -9.65 -1.39 -8.19
N CYS A 294 -8.56 -1.15 -7.48
CA CYS A 294 -7.53 -2.14 -7.18
C CYS A 294 -7.82 -2.91 -5.88
N CYS A 295 -8.92 -2.58 -5.16
CA CYS A 295 -9.21 -3.16 -3.86
C CYS A 295 -10.17 -4.35 -3.96
N GLN A 296 -9.92 -5.32 -3.09
CA GLN A 296 -10.85 -6.39 -2.76
C GLN A 296 -11.69 -5.97 -1.56
N ILE A 297 -12.94 -6.44 -1.49
CA ILE A 297 -13.76 -6.26 -0.29
C ILE A 297 -13.50 -7.45 0.63
N ASP A 298 -12.98 -7.13 1.80
CA ASP A 298 -12.54 -8.09 2.80
C ASP A 298 -13.41 -8.02 4.08
N HIS A 299 -13.50 -9.16 4.78
CA HIS A 299 -14.14 -9.23 6.08
C HIS A 299 -13.17 -8.76 7.18
N VAL A 300 -13.50 -7.70 7.91
CA VAL A 300 -12.71 -7.23 9.07
C VAL A 300 -12.48 -8.38 10.04
N ILE A 301 -13.54 -9.03 10.48
CA ILE A 301 -13.50 -10.32 11.16
C ILE A 301 -13.74 -11.39 10.10
N PRO A 302 -12.77 -12.27 9.83
CA PRO A 302 -12.91 -13.29 8.79
C PRO A 302 -14.20 -14.12 8.95
N PHE A 303 -14.88 -14.43 7.84
CA PHE A 303 -16.11 -15.22 7.84
C PHE A 303 -15.89 -16.60 8.49
N SER A 304 -14.76 -17.26 8.20
CA SER A 304 -14.38 -18.54 8.83
C SER A 304 -14.23 -18.47 10.35
N LYS A 305 -14.11 -17.25 10.90
CA LYS A 305 -13.96 -16.97 12.32
C LYS A 305 -15.23 -16.38 12.95
N GLY A 306 -16.36 -16.48 12.23
CA GLY A 306 -17.68 -16.07 12.68
C GLY A 306 -17.99 -14.60 12.39
N GLY A 307 -17.23 -13.94 11.51
CA GLY A 307 -17.58 -12.62 10.98
C GLY A 307 -18.82 -12.68 10.08
N THR A 308 -19.58 -11.62 10.07
CA THR A 308 -20.79 -11.47 9.26
C THR A 308 -20.45 -10.84 7.92
N THR A 309 -21.18 -11.21 6.86
CA THR A 309 -21.15 -10.49 5.58
C THR A 309 -22.13 -9.33 5.65
N SER A 310 -21.70 -8.22 6.24
CA SER A 310 -22.50 -7.02 6.49
C SER A 310 -21.61 -5.77 6.40
N LEU A 311 -22.22 -4.61 6.12
CA LEU A 311 -21.51 -3.36 5.91
C LEU A 311 -20.57 -2.98 7.06
N ASP A 312 -20.95 -3.32 8.28
CA ASP A 312 -20.21 -3.07 9.52
C ASP A 312 -19.08 -4.08 9.81
N ASN A 313 -18.86 -5.04 8.91
CA ASN A 313 -17.77 -6.02 8.99
C ASN A 313 -17.01 -6.18 7.66
N LEU A 314 -17.23 -5.28 6.71
CA LEU A 314 -16.56 -5.31 5.42
C LEU A 314 -15.80 -4.01 5.19
N HIS A 315 -14.61 -4.11 4.63
CA HIS A 315 -13.81 -2.96 4.20
C HIS A 315 -13.04 -3.26 2.91
N ALA A 316 -12.54 -2.20 2.27
CA ALA A 316 -11.77 -2.30 1.03
C ALA A 316 -10.27 -2.37 1.34
N LEU A 317 -9.59 -3.41 0.86
CA LEU A 317 -8.14 -3.55 0.96
C LEU A 317 -7.55 -3.88 -0.41
N CYS A 318 -6.43 -3.26 -0.77
CA CYS A 318 -5.67 -3.71 -1.94
C CYS A 318 -5.07 -5.11 -1.68
N PRO A 319 -4.71 -5.89 -2.71
CA PRO A 319 -4.19 -7.26 -2.52
C PRO A 319 -3.03 -7.33 -1.52
N HIS A 320 -2.09 -6.39 -1.61
CA HIS A 320 -0.94 -6.33 -0.71
C HIS A 320 -1.35 -6.14 0.77
N CYS A 321 -2.25 -5.19 1.07
CA CYS A 321 -2.70 -4.95 2.44
C CYS A 321 -3.61 -6.05 2.97
N HIS A 322 -4.40 -6.68 2.10
CA HIS A 322 -5.18 -7.87 2.42
C HIS A 322 -4.29 -9.03 2.86
N ASP A 323 -3.20 -9.29 2.12
CA ASP A 323 -2.24 -10.34 2.45
C ASP A 323 -1.52 -10.07 3.77
N GLN A 324 -1.12 -8.82 4.03
CA GLN A 324 -0.52 -8.41 5.30
C GLN A 324 -1.46 -8.64 6.49
N LYS A 325 -2.73 -8.25 6.35
CA LYS A 325 -3.75 -8.51 7.37
C LYS A 325 -3.94 -10.01 7.59
N THR A 326 -4.02 -10.80 6.51
CA THR A 326 -4.20 -12.26 6.57
C THR A 326 -3.02 -12.93 7.26
N ASN A 327 -1.80 -12.46 7.01
CA ASN A 327 -0.57 -12.94 7.62
C ASN A 327 -0.33 -12.39 9.04
N GLY A 328 -1.26 -11.57 9.57
CA GLY A 328 -1.17 -11.06 10.93
C GLY A 328 -0.09 -10.02 11.15
N VAL A 329 0.34 -9.32 10.09
CA VAL A 329 1.28 -8.19 10.21
C VAL A 329 0.66 -7.06 11.02
N PHE A 330 -0.65 -6.85 10.88
CA PHE A 330 -1.45 -5.94 11.69
C PHE A 330 -2.84 -6.52 11.99
N GLU A 331 -3.43 -6.07 13.07
CA GLU A 331 -4.81 -6.39 13.43
C GLU A 331 -5.72 -5.21 13.14
N VAL A 332 -7.00 -5.48 12.90
CA VAL A 332 -7.99 -4.45 12.65
C VAL A 332 -9.32 -4.78 13.31
N SER A 333 -9.97 -3.76 13.82
CA SER A 333 -11.38 -3.77 14.24
C SER A 333 -12.11 -2.60 13.60
N MET A 334 -13.41 -2.72 13.37
CA MET A 334 -14.22 -1.67 12.76
C MET A 334 -15.34 -1.24 13.70
N ALA A 335 -15.54 0.06 13.84
CA ALA A 335 -16.70 0.64 14.49
C ALA A 335 -17.93 0.60 13.55
N PRO A 336 -19.18 0.67 14.07
CA PRO A 336 -20.40 0.62 13.25
C PRO A 336 -20.48 1.69 12.15
N ASN A 337 -19.83 2.84 12.36
CA ASN A 337 -19.74 3.94 11.39
C ASN A 337 -18.64 3.76 10.32
N GLY A 338 -18.02 2.58 10.25
CA GLY A 338 -17.00 2.28 9.24
C GLY A 338 -15.60 2.80 9.58
N ILE A 339 -15.34 3.31 10.78
CA ILE A 339 -13.99 3.68 11.21
C ILE A 339 -13.22 2.42 11.57
N ASP A 340 -12.11 2.17 10.88
CA ASP A 340 -11.20 1.07 11.20
C ASP A 340 -10.19 1.51 12.25
N THR A 341 -9.98 0.66 13.25
CA THR A 341 -8.92 0.80 14.26
C THR A 341 -7.91 -0.31 14.04
N TRP A 342 -6.69 0.08 13.73
CA TRP A 342 -5.57 -0.80 13.39
C TRP A 342 -4.61 -0.89 14.55
N THR A 343 -4.12 -2.08 14.85
CA THR A 343 -2.96 -2.29 15.72
C THR A 343 -1.78 -2.63 14.83
N LEU A 344 -0.77 -1.77 14.81
CA LEU A 344 0.42 -1.91 13.99
C LEU A 344 1.43 -2.89 14.63
N PRO A 345 2.47 -3.33 13.90
CA PRO A 345 3.44 -4.31 14.40
C PRO A 345 4.19 -3.90 15.68
N ASP A 346 4.31 -2.61 15.92
CA ASP A 346 4.95 -2.03 17.11
C ASP A 346 3.97 -1.84 18.29
N GLY A 347 2.71 -2.26 18.12
CA GLY A 347 1.64 -2.07 19.10
C GLY A 347 0.93 -0.71 19.03
N THR A 348 1.37 0.19 18.15
CA THR A 348 0.73 1.50 17.95
C THR A 348 -0.69 1.31 17.40
N ILE A 349 -1.60 2.16 17.85
CA ILE A 349 -2.99 2.16 17.39
C ILE A 349 -3.19 3.34 16.43
N GLU A 350 -3.69 3.04 15.23
CA GLU A 350 -4.06 4.05 14.25
C GLU A 350 -5.52 3.87 13.82
N ARG A 351 -6.19 4.98 13.51
CA ARG A 351 -7.57 4.97 13.00
C ARG A 351 -7.62 5.52 11.60
N THR A 352 -8.29 4.78 10.71
CA THR A 352 -8.50 5.22 9.33
C THR A 352 -9.98 5.49 9.09
N LEU A 353 -10.24 6.60 8.41
CA LEU A 353 -11.58 7.05 8.05
C LEU A 353 -11.94 6.60 6.64
N PRO A 354 -13.21 6.33 6.33
CA PRO A 354 -13.66 6.17 4.96
C PRO A 354 -13.42 7.47 4.17
N LYS A 355 -13.13 7.34 2.86
CA LYS A 355 -12.78 8.46 1.96
C LYS A 355 -13.66 8.53 0.72
N GLY A 356 -14.64 7.64 0.61
CA GLY A 356 -15.56 7.60 -0.53
C GLY A 356 -16.64 8.66 -0.47
N PRO A 357 -17.46 8.80 -1.52
CA PRO A 357 -18.50 9.83 -1.62
C PRO A 357 -19.54 9.76 -0.50
N TRP A 358 -19.68 8.61 0.15
CA TRP A 358 -20.61 8.43 1.27
C TRP A 358 -19.95 8.53 2.64
N ALA A 359 -18.65 8.75 2.69
CA ALA A 359 -17.93 8.92 3.96
C ALA A 359 -18.53 10.05 4.78
N GLU A 360 -18.81 11.20 4.16
CA GLU A 360 -19.37 12.39 4.83
C GLU A 360 -20.77 12.13 5.40
N ILE A 361 -21.63 11.42 4.66
CA ILE A 361 -22.99 11.06 5.10
C ILE A 361 -22.92 10.16 6.34
N MET A 362 -22.04 9.17 6.32
CA MET A 362 -21.87 8.22 7.43
C MET A 362 -21.16 8.86 8.63
N MET A 363 -20.30 9.85 8.39
CA MET A 363 -19.57 10.54 9.44
C MET A 363 -20.37 11.68 10.08
N ALA A 364 -21.32 12.30 9.37
CA ALA A 364 -22.24 13.27 9.95
C ALA A 364 -23.05 12.67 11.11
N GLU A 365 -23.39 11.38 11.02
CA GLU A 365 -24.00 10.65 12.13
C GLU A 365 -22.98 10.37 13.26
N ALA A 366 -21.68 10.26 12.96
CA ALA A 366 -20.62 9.98 13.94
C ALA A 366 -20.17 11.23 14.72
N THR A 367 -20.26 12.42 14.13
CA THR A 367 -19.96 13.69 14.82
C THR A 367 -21.00 14.06 15.88
N ALA A 368 -22.16 13.45 15.86
CA ALA A 368 -23.14 13.50 16.96
C ALA A 368 -22.69 12.68 18.21
N ILE A 369 -21.65 11.86 18.07
CA ILE A 369 -21.09 11.08 19.17
C ILE A 369 -20.02 11.95 19.87
N SER A 370 -20.26 12.30 21.14
CA SER A 370 -19.33 13.09 21.96
C SER A 370 -17.90 12.50 21.93
N PRO A 371 -16.84 13.31 21.83
CA PRO A 371 -15.43 12.86 21.82
C PRO A 371 -15.04 12.00 23.04
N THR A 372 -15.81 12.09 24.12
CA THR A 372 -15.62 11.32 25.35
C THR A 372 -16.32 9.96 25.34
N GLN A 373 -17.18 9.69 24.38
CA GLN A 373 -17.87 8.41 24.27
C GLN A 373 -16.94 7.37 23.64
N LYS A 374 -16.61 6.31 24.38
CA LYS A 374 -15.85 5.18 23.82
C LYS A 374 -16.63 4.60 22.65
N ILE A 375 -16.11 4.77 21.45
CA ILE A 375 -16.71 4.18 20.24
C ILE A 375 -16.73 2.66 20.45
N PRO A 376 -17.91 1.99 20.40
CA PRO A 376 -17.98 0.55 20.56
C PRO A 376 -17.26 -0.11 19.38
N THR A 377 -16.08 -0.63 19.60
CA THR A 377 -15.37 -1.42 18.60
C THR A 377 -15.81 -2.87 18.69
N ARG A 378 -16.03 -3.53 17.57
CA ARG A 378 -16.15 -4.99 17.56
C ARG A 378 -14.85 -5.60 18.04
N PRO A 379 -14.90 -6.70 18.79
CA PRO A 379 -13.68 -7.32 19.30
C PRO A 379 -12.75 -7.73 18.15
N THR A 380 -11.47 -7.53 18.35
CA THR A 380 -10.42 -8.02 17.45
C THR A 380 -10.49 -9.55 17.32
N TYR A 381 -9.89 -10.08 16.26
CA TYR A 381 -9.79 -11.53 16.09
C TYR A 381 -9.14 -12.22 17.30
N ALA A 382 -8.09 -11.63 17.88
CA ALA A 382 -7.45 -12.13 19.10
C ALA A 382 -8.45 -12.19 20.26
N GLY A 383 -9.28 -11.16 20.43
CA GLY A 383 -10.33 -11.12 21.44
C GLY A 383 -11.42 -12.16 21.24
N LEU A 384 -11.79 -12.44 19.98
CA LEU A 384 -12.75 -13.53 19.66
C LEU A 384 -12.15 -14.92 19.89
N LYS A 385 -10.87 -15.12 19.55
CA LYS A 385 -10.12 -16.36 19.79
C LYS A 385 -10.05 -16.64 21.30
N ALA A 386 -9.71 -15.62 22.10
CA ALA A 386 -9.69 -15.72 23.55
C ALA A 386 -11.08 -16.05 24.15
N ARG A 387 -12.15 -15.41 23.62
CA ARG A 387 -13.54 -15.73 24.04
C ARG A 387 -13.94 -17.15 23.67
N LYS A 388 -13.63 -17.65 22.47
CA LYS A 388 -13.89 -19.03 22.04
C LYS A 388 -13.10 -20.03 22.89
N ALA A 389 -11.83 -19.77 23.17
CA ALA A 389 -11.01 -20.60 24.05
C ALA A 389 -11.58 -20.68 25.47
N LYS A 390 -12.02 -19.55 26.01
CA LYS A 390 -12.69 -19.47 27.34
C LYS A 390 -14.02 -20.20 27.35
N ALA A 391 -14.80 -20.12 26.27
CA ALA A 391 -16.07 -20.84 26.12
C ALA A 391 -15.86 -22.34 26.00
N ALA A 392 -14.84 -22.79 25.22
CA ALA A 392 -14.46 -24.19 25.07
C ALA A 392 -13.96 -24.79 26.41
N ALA A 393 -13.15 -24.04 27.15
CA ALA A 393 -12.67 -24.44 28.48
C ALA A 393 -13.83 -24.58 29.49
N ARG A 394 -14.80 -23.65 29.45
CA ARG A 394 -16.03 -23.75 30.28
C ARG A 394 -16.91 -24.96 29.89
N ALA A 395 -17.01 -25.26 28.60
CA ALA A 395 -17.76 -26.42 28.11
C ALA A 395 -17.08 -27.75 28.51
N ALA A 396 -15.74 -27.82 28.44
CA ALA A 396 -14.95 -28.94 28.88
C ALA A 396 -15.08 -29.18 30.39
N GLY A 397 -15.01 -28.12 31.20
CA GLY A 397 -15.21 -28.19 32.67
C GLY A 397 -16.63 -28.62 33.08
N LYS A 398 -17.67 -28.24 32.31
CA LYS A 398 -19.03 -28.75 32.53
C LYS A 398 -19.17 -30.24 32.18
N ARG A 399 -18.45 -30.71 31.16
CA ARG A 399 -18.46 -32.14 30.74
C ARG A 399 -17.77 -33.04 31.77
N THR A 400 -16.68 -32.55 32.39
CA THR A 400 -15.97 -33.26 33.45
C THR A 400 -16.81 -33.35 34.72
N LYS A 401 -17.43 -32.25 35.14
CA LYS A 401 -18.36 -32.25 36.29
C LYS A 401 -19.59 -33.17 36.07
N ARG A 402 -20.11 -33.24 34.82
CA ARG A 402 -21.25 -34.12 34.50
C ARG A 402 -20.83 -35.60 34.48
N ARG A 403 -19.60 -35.94 34.14
CA ARG A 403 -19.04 -37.30 34.23
C ARG A 403 -18.76 -37.71 35.67
N GLN A 404 -18.28 -36.84 36.51
CA GLN A 404 -18.07 -37.12 37.93
C GLN A 404 -19.40 -37.33 38.67
N ASN A 405 -20.45 -36.53 38.39
CA ASN A 405 -21.78 -36.72 39.01
C ASN A 405 -22.56 -37.91 38.41
N ALA A 406 -22.18 -38.45 37.26
CA ALA A 406 -22.79 -39.63 36.67
C ALA A 406 -22.10 -40.97 37.15
N GLY A 407 -20.97 -40.88 37.82
CA GLY A 407 -20.24 -42.00 38.39
C GLY A 407 -20.63 -42.34 39.86
N GLU A 408 -21.42 -41.44 40.50
CA GLU A 408 -21.90 -41.67 41.87
C GLU A 408 -23.42 -41.94 41.89
N ASN A 409 -23.85 -43.06 41.30
CA ASN A 409 -25.19 -43.55 41.50
C ASN A 409 -25.11 -44.90 42.27
N PRO A 410 -25.37 -44.88 43.57
CA PRO A 410 -25.37 -46.11 44.36
C PRO A 410 -26.76 -46.76 44.29
N SER A 411 -26.99 -47.57 43.20
CA SER A 411 -28.16 -48.42 43.15
C SER A 411 -27.87 -49.69 42.39
N SER A 412 -27.09 -50.58 43.07
CA SER A 412 -27.10 -51.99 42.76
C SER A 412 -26.82 -52.83 44.04
N GLN A 413 -27.71 -52.70 45.05
CA GLN A 413 -27.88 -53.69 46.08
C GLN A 413 -29.34 -53.86 46.36
N ARG A 414 -29.99 -54.78 45.59
CA ARG A 414 -31.18 -55.57 46.01
C ARG A 414 -31.54 -56.51 44.86
N ALA A 415 -31.09 -57.74 45.00
CA ALA A 415 -31.84 -58.94 44.68
C ALA A 415 -30.91 -60.15 44.70
N ALA A 416 -30.84 -60.76 45.86
CA ALA A 416 -30.61 -62.18 46.00
C ALA A 416 -31.07 -62.57 47.41
N ALA A 417 -32.31 -62.98 47.57
CA ALA A 417 -32.83 -63.99 48.49
C ALA A 417 -34.18 -64.48 47.98
#